data_981dbcddf6e725d136847c3cc76636c5
#
_entry.id   981dbcddf6e725d136847c3cc76636c5
#
_cell.length_a   1.000
_cell.length_b   1.000
_cell.length_c   1.000
_cell.angle_alpha   90.00
_cell.angle_beta   90.00
_cell.angle_gamma   90.00
#
_symmetry.space_group_name_H-M   'P 1'
#
loop_
_entity.id
_entity.type
_entity.pdbx_description
1 polymer ?
#
loop_
_entity_poly.entity_id
_entity_poly.type
_entity_poly.pdbx_seq_one_letter_code
_entity_poly.pdbx_strand_id
1 'polypeptide(L)'
;MKRKKITKAERQQVHQKYDGHCAYCGKEIDIKDMQVDHMMPLRLGGVDEMSNYMPACRQCNHYKRGNSLEGFRKMIERIPEKLERDSYIYRVGINYGNVIPHEMPIVFYFEKVGKQNE
;
A
#
# COMPACT_ATOMS: atom_id res chain seq x y z
N MET A 1 -18.57 13.59 3.64
CA MET A 1 -19.33 12.34 3.76
C MET A 1 -18.73 11.47 4.85
N LYS A 2 -19.56 10.99 5.76
CA LYS A 2 -19.08 10.13 6.83
C LYS A 2 -18.87 8.71 6.31
N ARG A 3 -17.80 8.06 6.77
CA ARG A 3 -17.58 6.66 6.49
C ARG A 3 -18.60 5.80 7.20
N LYS A 4 -19.03 4.72 6.57
CA LYS A 4 -19.80 3.70 7.25
C LYS A 4 -18.92 3.03 8.30
N LYS A 5 -19.53 2.59 9.38
CA LYS A 5 -18.84 1.76 10.36
C LYS A 5 -18.72 0.35 9.78
N ILE A 6 -17.49 -0.12 9.66
CA ILE A 6 -17.21 -1.44 9.11
C ILE A 6 -17.42 -2.49 10.19
N THR A 7 -18.24 -3.49 9.90
CA THR A 7 -18.54 -4.55 10.87
C THR A 7 -17.36 -5.51 10.99
N LYS A 8 -17.37 -6.31 12.07
CA LYS A 8 -16.36 -7.33 12.27
C LYS A 8 -16.34 -8.34 11.12
N ALA A 9 -17.52 -8.73 10.63
CA ALA A 9 -17.63 -9.66 9.51
C ALA A 9 -17.03 -9.05 8.25
N GLU A 10 -17.29 -7.78 8.00
CA GLU A 10 -16.73 -7.08 6.84
C GLU A 10 -15.21 -6.98 6.95
N ARG A 11 -14.67 -6.70 8.15
CA ARG A 11 -13.23 -6.68 8.36
C ARG A 11 -12.60 -8.04 8.05
N GLN A 12 -13.27 -9.12 8.44
CA GLN A 12 -12.79 -10.47 8.13
C GLN A 12 -12.76 -10.71 6.62
N GLN A 13 -13.78 -10.26 5.90
CA GLN A 13 -13.82 -10.38 4.45
C GLN A 13 -12.70 -9.59 3.80
N VAL A 14 -12.43 -8.38 4.27
CA VAL A 14 -11.33 -7.56 3.75
C VAL A 14 -10.00 -8.25 3.99
N HIS A 15 -9.79 -8.78 5.20
CA HIS A 15 -8.55 -9.47 5.54
C HIS A 15 -8.31 -10.69 4.63
N GLN A 16 -9.37 -11.42 4.30
CA GLN A 16 -9.29 -12.61 3.47
C GLN A 16 -9.15 -12.29 1.98
N LYS A 17 -9.41 -11.06 1.59
CA LYS A 17 -9.39 -10.64 0.18
C LYS A 17 -8.07 -10.97 -0.51
N TYR A 18 -6.97 -10.86 0.21
CA TYR A 18 -5.63 -11.20 -0.25
C TYR A 18 -4.93 -12.12 0.75
N ASP A 19 -5.68 -13.07 1.30
CA ASP A 19 -5.17 -14.15 2.16
C ASP A 19 -4.34 -13.66 3.34
N GLY A 20 -4.79 -12.57 3.98
CA GLY A 20 -4.11 -12.03 5.16
C GLY A 20 -2.86 -11.21 4.85
N HIS A 21 -2.69 -10.79 3.61
CA HIS A 21 -1.56 -9.95 3.19
C HIS A 21 -2.00 -8.51 2.99
N CYS A 22 -1.08 -7.58 3.23
CA CYS A 22 -1.29 -6.19 2.84
C CYS A 22 -1.41 -6.14 1.31
N ALA A 23 -2.48 -5.52 0.82
CA ALA A 23 -2.72 -5.44 -0.62
C ALA A 23 -1.61 -4.69 -1.35
N TYR A 24 -0.92 -3.80 -0.65
CA TYR A 24 0.10 -2.94 -1.28
C TYR A 24 1.49 -3.53 -1.19
N CYS A 25 2.04 -3.73 -0.01
CA CYS A 25 3.42 -4.24 0.12
C CYS A 25 3.51 -5.76 0.17
N GLY A 26 2.40 -6.45 0.42
CA GLY A 26 2.36 -7.92 0.40
C GLY A 26 2.78 -8.60 1.69
N LYS A 27 3.13 -7.86 2.74
CA LYS A 27 3.52 -8.54 3.97
C LYS A 27 2.29 -9.13 4.67
N GLU A 28 2.48 -10.22 5.41
CA GLU A 28 1.42 -10.81 6.22
C GLU A 28 1.03 -9.84 7.35
N ILE A 29 -0.27 -9.72 7.59
CA ILE A 29 -0.79 -8.87 8.67
C ILE A 29 -1.85 -9.61 9.47
N ASP A 30 -1.80 -9.48 10.78
CA ASP A 30 -2.87 -9.97 11.63
C ASP A 30 -4.10 -9.10 11.45
N ILE A 31 -5.27 -9.71 11.55
CA ILE A 31 -6.51 -8.96 11.38
C ILE A 31 -6.63 -7.81 12.38
N LYS A 32 -6.11 -7.98 13.59
CA LYS A 32 -6.14 -6.92 14.61
C LYS A 32 -5.34 -5.70 14.24
N ASP A 33 -4.29 -5.89 13.41
CA ASP A 33 -3.40 -4.81 12.98
C ASP A 33 -3.76 -4.25 11.61
N MET A 34 -4.70 -4.90 10.94
CA MET A 34 -5.10 -4.48 9.59
C MET A 34 -5.84 -3.14 9.62
N GLN A 35 -5.49 -2.29 8.68
CA GLN A 35 -6.25 -1.08 8.37
C GLN A 35 -7.09 -1.37 7.13
N VAL A 36 -8.30 -0.82 7.08
CA VAL A 36 -9.12 -0.90 5.88
C VAL A 36 -8.95 0.41 5.12
N ASP A 37 -8.30 0.33 3.97
CA ASP A 37 -8.06 1.50 3.14
C ASP A 37 -9.08 1.55 2.00
N HIS A 38 -9.47 2.75 1.61
CA HIS A 38 -10.24 2.96 0.38
C HIS A 38 -9.23 3.09 -0.76
N MET A 39 -9.19 2.12 -1.67
CA MET A 39 -8.24 2.17 -2.78
C MET A 39 -8.37 3.49 -3.52
N MET A 40 -9.59 3.86 -3.88
CA MET A 40 -9.89 5.21 -4.34
C MET A 40 -10.45 5.99 -3.15
N PRO A 41 -9.76 7.03 -2.68
CA PRO A 41 -10.24 7.79 -1.52
C PRO A 41 -11.62 8.37 -1.73
N LEU A 42 -12.40 8.44 -0.66
CA LEU A 42 -13.75 9.00 -0.73
C LEU A 42 -13.74 10.44 -1.25
N ARG A 43 -12.75 11.23 -0.83
CA ARG A 43 -12.64 12.64 -1.28
C ARG A 43 -12.40 12.77 -2.78
N LEU A 44 -11.93 11.68 -3.41
CA LEU A 44 -11.67 11.64 -4.86
C LEU A 44 -12.76 10.91 -5.62
N GLY A 45 -13.88 10.65 -4.98
CA GLY A 45 -15.02 10.00 -5.63
C GLY A 45 -15.09 8.49 -5.43
N GLY A 46 -14.26 7.94 -4.57
CA GLY A 46 -14.31 6.51 -4.27
C GLY A 46 -15.59 6.14 -3.52
N VAL A 47 -16.02 4.88 -3.69
CA VAL A 47 -17.21 4.39 -3.02
C VAL A 47 -16.87 3.78 -1.66
N ASP A 48 -17.80 3.85 -0.74
CA ASP A 48 -17.64 3.29 0.60
C ASP A 48 -18.26 1.89 0.65
N GLU A 49 -17.69 0.98 -0.14
CA GLU A 49 -18.20 -0.36 -0.35
C GLU A 49 -17.05 -1.36 -0.41
N MET A 50 -17.39 -2.64 -0.21
CA MET A 50 -16.41 -3.73 -0.20
C MET A 50 -15.51 -3.75 -1.43
N SER A 51 -16.05 -3.40 -2.60
CA SER A 51 -15.28 -3.36 -3.85
C SER A 51 -14.10 -2.38 -3.79
N ASN A 52 -14.18 -1.37 -2.91
CA ASN A 52 -13.14 -0.34 -2.78
C ASN A 52 -12.31 -0.50 -1.50
N TYR A 53 -12.59 -1.50 -0.68
CA TYR A 53 -11.85 -1.74 0.55
C TYR A 53 -10.63 -2.61 0.29
N MET A 54 -9.48 -2.17 0.79
CA MET A 54 -8.22 -2.90 0.67
C MET A 54 -7.64 -3.16 2.04
N PRO A 55 -7.18 -4.40 2.31
CA PRO A 55 -6.45 -4.66 3.55
C PRO A 55 -5.08 -4.01 3.44
N ALA A 56 -4.73 -3.19 4.39
CA ALA A 56 -3.46 -2.48 4.37
C ALA A 56 -2.75 -2.62 5.70
N CYS A 57 -1.42 -2.75 5.66
CA CYS A 57 -0.65 -2.65 6.87
C CYS A 57 -0.60 -1.18 7.30
N ARG A 58 -0.27 -0.98 8.57
CA ARG A 58 -0.26 0.37 9.13
C ARG A 58 0.67 1.32 8.38
N GLN A 59 1.85 0.84 7.98
CA GLN A 59 2.80 1.66 7.25
C GLN A 59 2.27 2.11 5.90
N CYS A 60 1.74 1.17 5.12
CA CYS A 60 1.21 1.50 3.80
C CYS A 60 0.00 2.42 3.90
N ASN A 61 -0.91 2.14 4.83
CA ASN A 61 -2.08 2.98 5.02
C ASN A 61 -1.68 4.41 5.41
N HIS A 62 -0.73 4.52 6.34
CA HIS A 62 -0.24 5.82 6.79
C HIS A 62 0.45 6.59 5.67
N TYR A 63 1.31 5.91 4.92
CA TYR A 63 2.08 6.57 3.86
C TYR A 63 1.21 6.97 2.67
N LYS A 64 0.24 6.13 2.32
CA LYS A 64 -0.70 6.43 1.23
C LYS A 64 -1.58 7.62 1.56
N ARG A 65 -2.05 7.72 2.81
CA ARG A 65 -2.96 8.79 3.23
C ARG A 65 -4.17 8.85 2.32
N GLY A 66 -4.55 10.05 1.87
CA GLY A 66 -5.67 10.26 0.97
C GLY A 66 -5.29 10.36 -0.50
N ASN A 67 -4.19 9.73 -0.89
CA ASN A 67 -3.75 9.74 -2.28
C ASN A 67 -4.46 8.66 -3.09
N SER A 68 -4.57 8.88 -4.40
CA SER A 68 -5.01 7.86 -5.34
C SER A 68 -3.97 6.74 -5.38
N LEU A 69 -4.35 5.62 -5.98
CA LEU A 69 -3.42 4.51 -6.16
C LEU A 69 -2.16 4.93 -6.92
N GLU A 70 -2.33 5.66 -8.03
CA GLU A 70 -1.18 6.09 -8.83
C GLU A 70 -0.37 7.17 -8.13
N GLY A 71 -1.01 8.03 -7.36
CA GLY A 71 -0.28 8.99 -6.52
C GLY A 71 0.58 8.28 -5.49
N PHE A 72 0.04 7.25 -4.84
CA PHE A 72 0.78 6.43 -3.89
C PHE A 72 1.96 5.73 -4.57
N ARG A 73 1.72 5.12 -5.74
CA ARG A 73 2.77 4.45 -6.52
C ARG A 73 3.95 5.40 -6.78
N LYS A 74 3.65 6.59 -7.24
CA LYS A 74 4.68 7.60 -7.53
C LYS A 74 5.44 8.02 -6.28
N MET A 75 4.75 8.13 -5.14
CA MET A 75 5.41 8.44 -3.88
C MET A 75 6.46 7.39 -3.53
N ILE A 76 6.11 6.11 -3.70
CA ILE A 76 7.04 5.01 -3.41
C ILE A 76 8.19 5.01 -4.41
N GLU A 77 7.91 5.22 -5.68
CA GLU A 77 8.94 5.25 -6.74
C GLU A 77 9.97 6.35 -6.51
N ARG A 78 9.58 7.44 -5.84
CA ARG A 78 10.47 8.57 -5.55
C ARG A 78 11.30 8.40 -4.28
N ILE A 79 11.09 7.32 -3.52
CA ILE A 79 11.83 7.15 -2.26
C ILE A 79 13.36 7.12 -2.48
N PRO A 80 13.91 6.38 -3.45
CA PRO A 80 15.36 6.42 -3.64
C PRO A 80 15.90 7.82 -3.94
N GLU A 81 15.19 8.58 -4.76
CA GLU A 81 15.56 9.95 -5.09
C GLU A 81 15.57 10.86 -3.85
N LYS A 82 14.53 10.74 -3.01
CA LYS A 82 14.46 11.50 -1.77
C LYS A 82 15.61 11.14 -0.82
N LEU A 83 15.90 9.84 -0.69
CA LEU A 83 16.97 9.39 0.18
C LEU A 83 18.33 9.83 -0.33
N GLU A 84 18.55 9.81 -1.63
CA GLU A 84 19.81 10.29 -2.21
C GLU A 84 20.04 11.75 -1.88
N ARG A 85 18.98 12.56 -1.94
CA ARG A 85 19.07 13.97 -1.59
C ARG A 85 19.26 14.20 -0.09
N ASP A 86 18.51 13.49 0.76
CA ASP A 86 18.37 13.80 2.17
C ASP A 86 19.13 12.90 3.13
N SER A 87 19.67 11.78 2.67
CA SER A 87 20.32 10.80 3.55
C SER A 87 21.77 10.54 3.16
N TYR A 88 22.68 11.03 3.98
CA TYR A 88 24.11 10.80 3.82
C TYR A 88 24.43 9.31 3.84
N ILE A 89 23.86 8.58 4.80
CA ILE A 89 24.11 7.14 4.94
C ILE A 89 23.64 6.39 3.70
N TYR A 90 22.49 6.78 3.16
CA TYR A 90 21.97 6.15 1.94
C TYR A 90 22.99 6.30 0.79
N ARG A 91 23.54 7.51 0.61
CA ARG A 91 24.52 7.76 -0.45
C ARG A 91 25.78 6.90 -0.27
N VAL A 92 26.24 6.75 0.97
CA VAL A 92 27.37 5.87 1.28
C VAL A 92 27.03 4.42 0.90
N GLY A 93 25.83 3.95 1.27
CA GLY A 93 25.41 2.59 0.93
C GLY A 93 25.36 2.34 -0.57
N ILE A 94 24.91 3.33 -1.33
CA ILE A 94 24.90 3.25 -2.80
C ILE A 94 26.33 3.08 -3.33
N ASN A 95 27.28 3.88 -2.83
CA ASN A 95 28.67 3.85 -3.30
C ASN A 95 29.33 2.49 -3.08
N TYR A 96 28.97 1.80 -2.02
CA TYR A 96 29.53 0.49 -1.71
C TYR A 96 28.72 -0.67 -2.28
N GLY A 97 27.62 -0.38 -2.98
CA GLY A 97 26.74 -1.42 -3.50
C GLY A 97 25.95 -2.14 -2.43
N ASN A 98 25.93 -1.60 -1.21
CA ASN A 98 25.19 -2.16 -0.09
C ASN A 98 23.70 -1.83 -0.15
N VAL A 99 23.36 -0.77 -0.84
CA VAL A 99 21.98 -0.39 -1.10
C VAL A 99 21.82 -0.27 -2.61
N ILE A 100 20.85 -1.01 -3.15
CA ILE A 100 20.60 -1.01 -4.59
C ILE A 100 19.18 -0.55 -4.83
N PRO A 101 18.96 0.65 -5.38
CA PRO A 101 17.61 1.14 -5.65
C PRO A 101 16.90 0.26 -6.68
N HIS A 102 15.62 0.08 -6.49
CA HIS A 102 14.79 -0.64 -7.44
C HIS A 102 14.52 0.26 -8.65
N GLU A 103 14.87 -0.21 -9.85
CA GLU A 103 14.76 0.59 -11.07
C GLU A 103 13.47 0.38 -11.85
N MET A 104 12.71 -0.65 -11.49
CA MET A 104 11.47 -0.97 -12.21
C MET A 104 10.28 -0.27 -11.55
N PRO A 105 9.18 -0.06 -12.31
CA PRO A 105 7.97 0.50 -11.71
C PRO A 105 7.51 -0.35 -10.52
N ILE A 106 6.98 0.30 -9.51
CA ILE A 106 6.41 -0.40 -8.36
C ILE A 106 5.15 -1.13 -8.79
N VAL A 107 5.07 -2.40 -8.44
CA VAL A 107 3.88 -3.21 -8.67
C VAL A 107 3.36 -3.64 -7.30
N PHE A 108 2.10 -3.30 -7.02
CA PHE A 108 1.51 -3.64 -5.73
C PHE A 108 1.18 -5.13 -5.67
N TYR A 109 1.13 -5.66 -4.46
CA TYR A 109 0.87 -7.08 -4.25
C TYR A 109 -0.44 -7.53 -4.91
N PHE A 110 -1.51 -6.73 -4.75
CA PHE A 110 -2.81 -7.10 -5.33
C PHE A 110 -2.76 -7.16 -6.85
N GLU A 111 -1.90 -6.36 -7.47
CA GLU A 111 -1.72 -6.40 -8.93
C GLU A 111 -0.99 -7.67 -9.37
N LYS A 112 -0.01 -8.09 -8.58
CA LYS A 112 0.76 -9.31 -8.88
C LYS A 112 -0.11 -10.56 -8.81
N VAL A 113 -0.87 -10.71 -7.71
CA VAL A 113 -1.69 -11.90 -7.52
C VAL A 113 -2.89 -11.92 -8.47
N GLY A 114 -3.43 -10.74 -8.80
CA GLY A 114 -4.48 -10.64 -9.80
C GLY A 114 -4.05 -11.17 -11.16
N LYS A 115 -2.83 -10.83 -11.58
CA LYS A 115 -2.28 -11.32 -12.84
C LYS A 115 -2.04 -12.83 -12.82
N GLN A 116 -1.68 -13.39 -11.67
CA GLN A 116 -1.45 -14.83 -11.53
C GLN A 116 -2.73 -15.63 -11.61
N ASN A 117 -3.86 -15.03 -11.31
CA ASN A 117 -5.16 -15.70 -11.27
C ASN A 117 -5.95 -15.58 -12.59
N GLU A 118 -5.38 -14.93 -13.58
CA GLU A 118 -6.01 -14.78 -14.89
C GLU A 118 -5.75 -15.95 -15.83
#